data_ce7e72e2a5d5e03a2577b6abe8a63c49
#
_entry.id   ce7e72e2a5d5e03a2577b6abe8a63c49
#
_cell.length_a   1.000
_cell.length_b   1.000
_cell.length_c   1.000
_cell.angle_alpha   90.00
_cell.angle_beta   90.00
_cell.angle_gamma   90.00
#
_symmetry.space_group_name_H-M   'P 1'
#
loop_
_entity.id
_entity.type
_entity.pdbx_description
1 polymer ?
#
loop_
_entity_poly.entity_id
_entity_poly.type
_entity_poly.pdbx_seq_one_letter_code
_entity_poly.pdbx_strand_id
1 'polypeptide(L)'
;MDPLIAQDYIEHCLKIRTKSGAVVPFRLNPAQRKLYEAARRQQEAGRGVRIIILKARQLGFSTLTEGMIFHACATRPGVNALVVAHREDATANLFRMSKLFYDELPEPMRPMLRASNAQELVFENPDRNARSRKPGLRSRLRCATAGGKGVGRSDTLQCVHISEYAFWPEGAEGKADTLTGILQAVPAMAGTMVVIESTANGYEDFKERWDAAAAGENDFEALFFAWFENPEYVMEPVPGTEWTPNERALAERYSLSDAQLQWRRWCIANNCGGREDVFRQEYPACPEEAFLHSGAGVFDNEQVILRREVAPEPIRRGRFVWEAREDDGILRFAQEDRHKKNQKEGGLRGEHGSRPEXXXXPSGGDQTSAEVCAIWEDDPLGEIRIWAEPKPGRPYVLGGDTAGDGSDWFTAHVIDNVTGRQAASLRRQVSEPEYVRQVYALGRYYNWALIGLETNFSTYPVMKLSELGYPRQYNREREDTYTRQMRRSYGFRTDRFTRPRAIAGLVEIFSAHPDWFSDRELLGEMLSFCYNEDHRPEALAGKHDDLVMAAAICYAVRHQQRMTDEPAPEPKREKLIDKLERQQKRRRHR
;
A
#
# COMPACT_ATOMS: atom_id res chain seq x y z
N MET A 1 -37.41 -4.36 13.47
CA MET A 1 -36.08 -5.04 13.44
C MET A 1 -35.82 -5.51 12.02
N ASP A 2 -34.61 -5.23 11.50
CA ASP A 2 -34.24 -5.59 10.14
C ASP A 2 -34.16 -7.13 10.01
N PRO A 3 -34.87 -7.73 9.07
CA PRO A 3 -34.90 -9.18 8.94
C PRO A 3 -33.58 -9.80 8.42
N LEU A 4 -32.65 -9.00 7.88
CA LEU A 4 -31.37 -9.53 7.40
C LEU A 4 -30.39 -9.79 8.55
N ILE A 5 -30.30 -8.85 9.49
CA ILE A 5 -29.39 -8.95 10.64
C ILE A 5 -30.21 -8.70 11.91
N ALA A 6 -30.32 -9.70 12.74
CA ALA A 6 -31.07 -9.59 13.98
C ALA A 6 -30.27 -10.18 15.13
N GLN A 7 -29.60 -9.33 15.91
CA GLN A 7 -28.81 -9.74 17.06
C GLN A 7 -29.64 -10.57 18.06
N ASP A 8 -30.87 -10.10 18.33
CA ASP A 8 -31.77 -10.81 19.26
C ASP A 8 -32.08 -12.24 18.79
N TYR A 9 -32.29 -12.42 17.47
CA TYR A 9 -32.50 -13.76 16.91
C TYR A 9 -31.25 -14.65 17.12
N ILE A 10 -30.08 -14.10 16.81
CA ILE A 10 -28.82 -14.82 16.95
C ILE A 10 -28.59 -15.21 18.42
N GLU A 11 -28.68 -14.24 19.34
CA GLU A 11 -28.33 -14.47 20.75
C GLU A 11 -29.39 -15.27 21.54
N HIS A 12 -30.65 -15.27 21.12
CA HIS A 12 -31.73 -15.94 21.84
C HIS A 12 -32.19 -17.26 21.19
N CYS A 13 -31.99 -17.41 19.86
CA CYS A 13 -32.49 -18.59 19.15
C CYS A 13 -31.40 -19.54 18.69
N LEU A 14 -30.18 -19.04 18.41
CA LEU A 14 -29.11 -19.89 17.92
C LEU A 14 -28.25 -20.44 19.05
N LYS A 15 -27.71 -21.64 18.83
CA LYS A 15 -26.75 -22.26 19.73
C LYS A 15 -25.48 -22.63 18.98
N ILE A 16 -24.36 -22.60 19.69
CA ILE A 16 -23.04 -22.95 19.17
C ILE A 16 -22.40 -24.07 19.98
N ARG A 17 -21.47 -24.77 19.35
CA ARG A 17 -20.64 -25.76 20.03
C ARG A 17 -19.36 -25.08 20.52
N THR A 18 -19.10 -25.16 21.81
CA THR A 18 -17.88 -24.63 22.45
C THR A 18 -16.67 -25.51 22.13
N LYS A 19 -15.47 -25.00 22.42
CA LYS A 19 -14.21 -25.76 22.31
C LYS A 19 -14.22 -27.04 23.20
N SER A 20 -14.98 -27.04 24.28
CA SER A 20 -15.16 -28.22 25.15
C SER A 20 -16.21 -29.22 24.63
N GLY A 21 -16.89 -28.91 23.52
CA GLY A 21 -17.93 -29.77 22.93
C GLY A 21 -19.36 -29.48 23.38
N ALA A 22 -19.55 -28.65 24.41
CA ALA A 22 -20.88 -28.31 24.92
C ALA A 22 -21.65 -27.43 23.92
N VAL A 23 -22.98 -27.64 23.85
CA VAL A 23 -23.88 -26.82 23.04
C VAL A 23 -24.48 -25.73 23.96
N VAL A 24 -24.22 -24.47 23.65
CA VAL A 24 -24.62 -23.31 24.48
C VAL A 24 -25.29 -22.24 23.63
N PRO A 25 -26.11 -21.35 24.23
CA PRO A 25 -26.63 -20.20 23.49
C PRO A 25 -25.51 -19.36 22.84
N PHE A 26 -25.76 -18.87 21.64
CA PHE A 26 -24.79 -18.06 20.93
C PHE A 26 -24.79 -16.63 21.53
N ARG A 27 -23.78 -16.28 22.28
CA ARG A 27 -23.56 -14.93 22.80
C ARG A 27 -22.40 -14.29 22.06
N LEU A 28 -22.59 -13.09 21.53
CA LEU A 28 -21.55 -12.39 20.78
C LEU A 28 -20.41 -11.94 21.71
N ASN A 29 -19.20 -12.30 21.36
CA ASN A 29 -18.00 -11.77 22.02
C ASN A 29 -17.72 -10.32 21.55
N PRO A 30 -16.80 -9.58 22.19
CA PRO A 30 -16.53 -8.18 21.81
C PRO A 30 -16.15 -7.98 20.34
N ALA A 31 -15.31 -8.86 19.77
CA ALA A 31 -14.89 -8.77 18.37
C ALA A 31 -16.08 -9.02 17.43
N GLN A 32 -16.91 -10.00 17.73
CA GLN A 32 -18.12 -10.30 16.98
C GLN A 32 -19.12 -9.12 17.02
N ARG A 33 -19.24 -8.41 18.16
CA ARG A 33 -20.10 -7.22 18.28
C ARG A 33 -19.63 -6.13 17.32
N LYS A 34 -18.32 -5.87 17.21
CA LYS A 34 -17.76 -4.89 16.27
C LYS A 34 -18.13 -5.23 14.82
N LEU A 35 -17.99 -6.52 14.44
CA LEU A 35 -18.39 -6.97 13.08
C LEU A 35 -19.90 -6.78 12.85
N TYR A 36 -20.72 -7.18 13.83
CA TYR A 36 -22.17 -7.01 13.72
C TYR A 36 -22.56 -5.54 13.57
N GLU A 37 -21.96 -4.65 14.35
CA GLU A 37 -22.22 -3.21 14.30
C GLU A 37 -21.80 -2.60 12.95
N ALA A 38 -20.66 -3.02 12.38
CA ALA A 38 -20.22 -2.59 11.05
C ALA A 38 -21.26 -3.00 9.98
N ALA A 39 -21.71 -4.25 10.02
CA ALA A 39 -22.74 -4.75 9.11
C ALA A 39 -24.05 -3.97 9.27
N ARG A 40 -24.46 -3.71 10.52
CA ARG A 40 -25.66 -2.95 10.84
C ARG A 40 -25.61 -1.51 10.31
N ARG A 41 -24.46 -0.82 10.52
CA ARG A 41 -24.28 0.56 10.01
C ARG A 41 -24.47 0.64 8.48
N GLN A 42 -23.89 -0.31 7.74
CA GLN A 42 -24.03 -0.35 6.28
C GLN A 42 -25.48 -0.58 5.87
N GLN A 43 -26.17 -1.49 6.56
CA GLN A 43 -27.56 -1.81 6.30
C GLN A 43 -28.50 -0.62 6.62
N GLU A 44 -28.28 0.07 7.73
CA GLU A 44 -29.03 1.27 8.12
C GLU A 44 -28.82 2.43 7.12
N ALA A 45 -27.65 2.47 6.49
CA ALA A 45 -27.35 3.42 5.41
C ALA A 45 -28.00 3.03 4.06
N GLY A 46 -28.80 1.95 4.01
CA GLY A 46 -29.47 1.50 2.80
C GLY A 46 -28.56 0.82 1.79
N ARG A 47 -27.38 0.37 2.20
CA ARG A 47 -26.40 -0.28 1.33
C ARG A 47 -26.38 -1.80 1.51
N GLY A 48 -25.83 -2.51 0.55
CA GLY A 48 -25.44 -3.90 0.74
C GLY A 48 -24.24 -3.98 1.69
N VAL A 49 -24.22 -5.02 2.54
CA VAL A 49 -23.09 -5.23 3.47
C VAL A 49 -21.89 -5.74 2.67
N ARG A 50 -20.77 -5.03 2.76
CA ARG A 50 -19.50 -5.39 2.11
C ARG A 50 -18.40 -5.21 3.15
N ILE A 51 -17.87 -6.32 3.66
CA ILE A 51 -16.86 -6.31 4.72
C ILE A 51 -15.73 -7.27 4.37
N ILE A 52 -14.48 -6.81 4.52
CA ILE A 52 -13.29 -7.64 4.43
C ILE A 52 -12.58 -7.62 5.78
N ILE A 53 -12.28 -8.81 6.32
CA ILE A 53 -11.77 -8.97 7.69
C ILE A 53 -10.37 -9.60 7.66
N LEU A 54 -9.40 -8.85 8.17
CA LEU A 54 -8.08 -9.35 8.52
C LEU A 54 -8.07 -9.58 10.03
N LYS A 55 -7.75 -10.78 10.46
CA LYS A 55 -7.97 -11.18 11.86
C LYS A 55 -6.87 -12.07 12.41
N ALA A 56 -6.70 -12.05 13.72
CA ALA A 56 -6.03 -13.13 14.43
C ALA A 56 -6.91 -14.40 14.43
N ARG A 57 -6.30 -15.56 14.68
CA ARG A 57 -7.00 -16.85 14.71
C ARG A 57 -8.12 -16.88 15.78
N GLN A 58 -9.14 -17.69 15.50
CA GLN A 58 -10.18 -18.15 16.44
C GLN A 58 -10.97 -17.04 17.16
N LEU A 59 -11.21 -15.92 16.50
CA LEU A 59 -12.03 -14.83 17.04
C LEU A 59 -13.55 -15.04 16.83
N GLY A 60 -13.94 -16.13 16.13
CA GLY A 60 -15.34 -16.54 15.97
C GLY A 60 -16.09 -15.83 14.85
N PHE A 61 -15.40 -15.18 13.90
CA PHE A 61 -16.05 -14.44 12.82
C PHE A 61 -16.83 -15.34 11.87
N SER A 62 -16.27 -16.52 11.52
CA SER A 62 -16.99 -17.49 10.68
C SER A 62 -18.32 -17.91 11.35
N THR A 63 -18.31 -18.12 12.67
CA THR A 63 -19.52 -18.50 13.42
C THR A 63 -20.59 -17.39 13.34
N LEU A 64 -20.19 -16.12 13.53
CA LEU A 64 -21.15 -15.00 13.45
C LEU A 64 -21.67 -14.81 12.01
N THR A 65 -20.78 -14.87 11.01
CA THR A 65 -21.15 -14.74 9.60
C THR A 65 -22.14 -15.81 9.19
N GLU A 66 -21.88 -17.07 9.60
CA GLU A 66 -22.83 -18.19 9.41
C GLU A 66 -24.16 -17.93 10.10
N GLY A 67 -24.15 -17.38 11.33
CA GLY A 67 -25.35 -17.01 12.06
C GLY A 67 -26.20 -15.94 11.34
N MET A 68 -25.55 -14.91 10.81
CA MET A 68 -26.21 -13.86 10.04
C MET A 68 -26.81 -14.41 8.73
N ILE A 69 -26.06 -15.24 8.01
CA ILE A 69 -26.51 -15.89 6.77
C ILE A 69 -27.68 -16.84 7.05
N PHE A 70 -27.53 -17.66 8.09
CA PHE A 70 -28.59 -18.60 8.49
C PHE A 70 -29.88 -17.83 8.84
N HIS A 71 -29.76 -16.77 9.64
CA HIS A 71 -30.91 -15.91 9.98
C HIS A 71 -31.61 -15.39 8.69
N ALA A 72 -30.84 -14.86 7.74
CA ALA A 72 -31.39 -14.34 6.48
C ALA A 72 -32.17 -15.45 5.72
N CYS A 73 -31.55 -16.64 5.59
CA CYS A 73 -32.18 -17.77 4.88
C CYS A 73 -33.39 -18.36 5.62
N ALA A 74 -33.36 -18.37 6.95
CA ALA A 74 -34.39 -18.99 7.78
C ALA A 74 -35.60 -18.09 8.07
N THR A 75 -35.48 -16.77 7.79
CA THR A 75 -36.55 -15.80 8.10
C THR A 75 -37.09 -15.04 6.89
N ARG A 76 -36.33 -14.99 5.78
CA ARG A 76 -36.70 -14.20 4.58
C ARG A 76 -36.96 -15.11 3.38
N PRO A 77 -38.00 -14.83 2.58
CA PRO A 77 -38.21 -15.62 1.36
C PRO A 77 -37.23 -15.28 0.24
N GLY A 78 -36.82 -16.28 -0.53
CA GLY A 78 -36.05 -16.12 -1.75
C GLY A 78 -34.57 -15.78 -1.57
N VAL A 79 -34.01 -16.02 -0.39
CA VAL A 79 -32.58 -15.77 -0.13
C VAL A 79 -31.72 -16.95 -0.62
N ASN A 80 -30.84 -16.72 -1.57
CA ASN A 80 -29.80 -17.65 -1.98
C ASN A 80 -28.49 -17.26 -1.31
N ALA A 81 -27.94 -18.15 -0.50
CA ALA A 81 -26.68 -17.92 0.19
C ALA A 81 -25.62 -18.93 -0.22
N LEU A 82 -24.39 -18.46 -0.36
CA LEU A 82 -23.22 -19.27 -0.68
C LEU A 82 -22.12 -19.03 0.35
N VAL A 83 -21.62 -20.12 0.92
CA VAL A 83 -20.47 -20.13 1.82
C VAL A 83 -19.34 -20.88 1.13
N VAL A 84 -18.16 -20.27 1.02
CA VAL A 84 -17.02 -20.92 0.35
C VAL A 84 -15.82 -20.96 1.28
N ALA A 85 -15.27 -22.15 1.48
CA ALA A 85 -14.06 -22.36 2.29
C ALA A 85 -12.91 -22.92 1.45
N HIS A 86 -11.70 -22.80 1.97
CA HIS A 86 -10.45 -23.18 1.28
C HIS A 86 -10.27 -24.71 1.11
N ARG A 87 -10.92 -25.55 1.95
CA ARG A 87 -10.79 -27.02 1.95
C ARG A 87 -12.11 -27.69 2.29
N GLU A 88 -12.24 -28.97 1.90
CA GLU A 88 -13.45 -29.77 2.14
C GLU A 88 -13.80 -29.93 3.61
N ASP A 89 -12.80 -30.16 4.46
CA ASP A 89 -13.01 -30.30 5.91
C ASP A 89 -13.51 -28.98 6.54
N ALA A 90 -12.99 -27.84 6.08
CA ALA A 90 -13.46 -26.51 6.49
C ALA A 90 -14.89 -26.27 6.01
N THR A 91 -15.20 -26.60 4.73
CA THR A 91 -16.55 -26.53 4.17
C THR A 91 -17.54 -27.35 5.00
N ALA A 92 -17.18 -28.60 5.33
CA ALA A 92 -18.01 -29.47 6.17
C ALA A 92 -18.20 -28.91 7.58
N ASN A 93 -17.18 -28.25 8.13
CA ASN A 93 -17.26 -27.62 9.45
C ASN A 93 -18.24 -26.43 9.45
N LEU A 94 -18.14 -25.53 8.47
CA LEU A 94 -19.06 -24.39 8.32
C LEU A 94 -20.51 -24.90 8.13
N PHE A 95 -20.70 -25.91 7.29
CA PHE A 95 -22.03 -26.51 7.10
C PHE A 95 -22.58 -27.10 8.41
N ARG A 96 -21.74 -27.77 9.21
CA ARG A 96 -22.17 -28.31 10.53
C ARG A 96 -22.62 -27.21 11.48
N MET A 97 -22.05 -25.99 11.40
CA MET A 97 -22.51 -24.86 12.20
C MET A 97 -23.94 -24.46 11.78
N SER A 98 -24.18 -24.27 10.49
CA SER A 98 -25.51 -23.93 9.97
C SER A 98 -26.55 -25.02 10.24
N LYS A 99 -26.15 -26.28 10.17
CA LYS A 99 -27.01 -27.41 10.51
C LYS A 99 -27.36 -27.42 12.02
N LEU A 100 -26.36 -27.17 12.89
CA LEU A 100 -26.60 -27.05 14.34
C LEU A 100 -27.60 -25.93 14.65
N PHE A 101 -27.47 -24.77 13.96
CA PHE A 101 -28.44 -23.66 14.13
C PHE A 101 -29.86 -24.15 13.85
N TYR A 102 -30.07 -24.87 12.75
CA TYR A 102 -31.38 -25.40 12.37
C TYR A 102 -31.89 -26.44 13.38
N ASP A 103 -31.07 -27.41 13.74
CA ASP A 103 -31.45 -28.53 14.62
C ASP A 103 -31.82 -28.06 16.04
N GLU A 104 -31.17 -26.98 16.51
CA GLU A 104 -31.38 -26.43 17.86
C GLU A 104 -32.39 -25.28 17.92
N LEU A 105 -32.94 -24.84 16.76
CA LEU A 105 -33.98 -23.80 16.76
C LEU A 105 -35.23 -24.29 17.55
N PRO A 106 -35.88 -23.38 18.29
CA PRO A 106 -37.21 -23.70 18.86
C PRO A 106 -38.20 -24.10 17.76
N GLU A 107 -38.97 -25.14 17.99
CA GLU A 107 -39.89 -25.72 17.00
C GLU A 107 -40.78 -24.70 16.28
N PRO A 108 -41.41 -23.71 16.99
CA PRO A 108 -42.25 -22.73 16.29
C PRO A 108 -41.47 -21.80 15.34
N MET A 109 -40.14 -21.71 15.47
CA MET A 109 -39.29 -20.86 14.66
C MET A 109 -38.62 -21.59 13.50
N ARG A 110 -38.76 -22.93 13.45
CA ARG A 110 -38.14 -23.74 12.39
C ARG A 110 -38.87 -23.55 11.07
N PRO A 111 -38.19 -23.04 10.03
CA PRO A 111 -38.81 -23.00 8.70
C PRO A 111 -38.92 -24.41 8.12
N MET A 112 -39.84 -24.58 7.17
CA MET A 112 -39.99 -25.84 6.44
C MET A 112 -38.67 -26.19 5.75
N LEU A 113 -38.26 -27.45 5.82
CA LEU A 113 -37.00 -27.93 5.25
C LEU A 113 -37.27 -29.07 4.27
N ARG A 114 -37.00 -28.82 2.97
CA ARG A 114 -37.15 -29.81 1.90
C ARG A 114 -35.94 -30.71 1.78
N ALA A 115 -34.76 -30.13 1.93
CA ALA A 115 -33.51 -30.86 1.80
C ALA A 115 -32.50 -30.39 2.83
N SER A 116 -31.82 -31.36 3.44
CA SER A 116 -30.66 -31.19 4.30
C SER A 116 -29.70 -32.31 3.92
N ASN A 117 -28.76 -32.00 3.02
CA ASN A 117 -27.75 -32.98 2.61
C ASN A 117 -26.38 -32.60 3.19
N ALA A 118 -25.28 -33.05 2.61
CA ALA A 118 -23.94 -32.77 3.14
C ALA A 118 -23.45 -31.33 2.88
N GLN A 119 -24.14 -30.56 2.00
CA GLN A 119 -23.64 -29.26 1.53
C GLN A 119 -24.72 -28.17 1.45
N GLU A 120 -26.01 -28.50 1.66
CA GLU A 120 -27.07 -27.48 1.53
C GLU A 120 -28.25 -27.70 2.46
N LEU A 121 -28.88 -26.57 2.85
CA LEU A 121 -30.20 -26.50 3.49
C LEU A 121 -31.13 -25.77 2.52
N VAL A 122 -32.29 -26.40 2.18
CA VAL A 122 -33.29 -25.81 1.30
C VAL A 122 -34.60 -25.59 2.07
N PHE A 123 -34.91 -24.33 2.36
CA PHE A 123 -36.06 -23.92 3.17
C PHE A 123 -37.33 -23.83 2.35
N GLU A 124 -37.87 -24.96 1.99
CA GLU A 124 -39.02 -25.12 1.12
C GLU A 124 -39.95 -26.20 1.69
N ASN A 125 -41.24 -26.17 1.29
CA ASN A 125 -42.16 -27.22 1.72
C ASN A 125 -41.70 -28.58 1.20
N PRO A 126 -41.53 -29.58 2.08
CA PRO A 126 -41.16 -30.93 1.65
C PRO A 126 -42.25 -31.62 0.84
N ASP A 127 -43.53 -31.31 1.08
CA ASP A 127 -44.65 -31.88 0.33
C ASP A 127 -44.76 -31.19 -1.05
N ARG A 128 -44.41 -31.94 -2.08
CA ARG A 128 -44.40 -31.50 -3.47
C ARG A 128 -45.77 -31.01 -3.96
N ASN A 129 -46.83 -31.66 -3.51
CA ASN A 129 -48.20 -31.36 -3.92
C ASN A 129 -48.74 -30.09 -3.25
N ALA A 130 -48.25 -29.77 -2.07
CA ALA A 130 -48.69 -28.61 -1.30
C ALA A 130 -47.91 -27.34 -1.64
N ARG A 131 -46.79 -27.40 -2.39
CA ARG A 131 -45.88 -26.26 -2.68
C ARG A 131 -46.56 -25.12 -3.43
N SER A 132 -47.54 -25.42 -4.28
CA SER A 132 -48.27 -24.38 -5.03
C SER A 132 -49.07 -23.46 -4.08
N ARG A 133 -49.55 -23.99 -2.96
CA ARG A 133 -50.34 -23.26 -1.97
C ARG A 133 -49.54 -22.79 -0.76
N LYS A 134 -48.53 -23.54 -0.38
CA LYS A 134 -47.68 -23.31 0.79
C LYS A 134 -46.22 -23.59 0.44
N PRO A 135 -45.54 -22.69 -0.26
CA PRO A 135 -44.22 -22.97 -0.82
C PRO A 135 -43.07 -23.07 0.20
N GLY A 136 -43.24 -22.53 1.39
CA GLY A 136 -42.14 -22.29 2.31
C GLY A 136 -41.40 -21.02 1.93
N LEU A 137 -40.21 -20.82 2.41
CA LEU A 137 -39.40 -19.62 2.17
C LEU A 137 -38.77 -19.58 0.76
N ARG A 138 -38.55 -20.74 0.12
CA ARG A 138 -37.80 -20.85 -1.14
C ARG A 138 -36.38 -20.29 -1.02
N SER A 139 -35.81 -20.32 0.17
CA SER A 139 -34.47 -19.87 0.45
C SER A 139 -33.51 -21.05 0.53
N ARG A 140 -32.23 -20.80 0.24
CA ARG A 140 -31.23 -21.87 0.15
C ARG A 140 -29.90 -21.38 0.75
N LEU A 141 -29.29 -22.19 1.61
CA LEU A 141 -27.92 -22.01 2.10
C LEU A 141 -27.08 -23.15 1.57
N ARG A 142 -26.05 -22.84 0.82
CA ARG A 142 -25.14 -23.83 0.22
C ARG A 142 -23.70 -23.54 0.64
N CYS A 143 -22.97 -24.61 1.01
CA CYS A 143 -21.54 -24.54 1.28
C CYS A 143 -20.78 -25.23 0.14
N ALA A 144 -19.66 -24.63 -0.26
CA ALA A 144 -18.82 -25.11 -1.37
C ALA A 144 -17.34 -24.98 -1.00
N THR A 145 -16.50 -25.74 -1.69
CA THR A 145 -15.05 -25.65 -1.53
C THR A 145 -14.44 -24.89 -2.71
N ALA A 146 -13.52 -23.99 -2.43
CA ALA A 146 -12.78 -23.23 -3.44
C ALA A 146 -12.01 -24.18 -4.37
N GLY A 147 -11.83 -23.76 -5.64
CA GLY A 147 -11.17 -24.59 -6.67
C GLY A 147 -12.10 -25.52 -7.44
N GLY A 148 -13.36 -25.65 -7.00
CA GLY A 148 -14.39 -26.37 -7.76
C GLY A 148 -14.84 -25.59 -8.98
N LYS A 149 -15.11 -26.28 -10.09
CA LYS A 149 -15.56 -25.64 -11.34
C LYS A 149 -16.91 -24.92 -11.17
N GLY A 150 -16.96 -23.65 -11.58
CA GLY A 150 -18.18 -22.87 -11.65
C GLY A 150 -18.80 -22.50 -10.30
N VAL A 151 -18.03 -22.43 -9.23
CA VAL A 151 -18.55 -22.02 -7.92
C VAL A 151 -19.11 -20.60 -8.00
N GLY A 152 -20.41 -20.44 -7.75
CA GLY A 152 -21.10 -19.14 -7.68
C GLY A 152 -21.48 -18.50 -9.02
N ARG A 153 -21.10 -19.06 -10.17
CA ARG A 153 -21.31 -18.42 -11.49
C ARG A 153 -22.73 -18.54 -12.07
N SER A 154 -23.55 -19.46 -11.58
CA SER A 154 -24.85 -19.76 -12.20
C SER A 154 -26.07 -19.27 -11.42
N ASP A 155 -25.89 -18.68 -10.24
CA ASP A 155 -26.98 -18.25 -9.36
C ASP A 155 -26.88 -16.75 -9.09
N THR A 156 -28.03 -16.09 -8.86
CA THR A 156 -28.05 -14.77 -8.21
C THR A 156 -28.01 -15.01 -6.71
N LEU A 157 -27.05 -14.40 -6.05
CA LEU A 157 -26.79 -14.59 -4.62
C LEU A 157 -27.15 -13.33 -3.82
N GLN A 158 -27.75 -13.52 -2.65
CA GLN A 158 -28.03 -12.42 -1.72
C GLN A 158 -27.02 -12.36 -0.58
N CYS A 159 -26.53 -13.52 -0.13
CA CYS A 159 -25.56 -13.57 0.97
C CYS A 159 -24.37 -14.46 0.57
N VAL A 160 -23.16 -13.97 0.82
CA VAL A 160 -21.93 -14.71 0.53
C VAL A 160 -20.96 -14.60 1.71
N HIS A 161 -20.40 -15.73 2.10
CA HIS A 161 -19.31 -15.82 3.06
C HIS A 161 -18.10 -16.48 2.38
N ILE A 162 -17.01 -15.75 2.31
CA ILE A 162 -15.71 -16.20 1.77
C ILE A 162 -14.79 -16.42 2.97
N SER A 163 -14.57 -17.69 3.32
CA SER A 163 -13.81 -18.06 4.52
C SER A 163 -12.38 -18.45 4.17
N GLU A 164 -11.42 -17.89 4.92
CA GLU A 164 -9.97 -18.11 4.80
C GLU A 164 -9.49 -17.90 3.36
N TYR A 165 -9.86 -16.74 2.78
CA TYR A 165 -9.59 -16.41 1.37
C TYR A 165 -8.09 -16.45 1.03
N ALA A 166 -7.22 -15.99 1.95
CA ALA A 166 -5.77 -16.00 1.74
C ALA A 166 -5.23 -17.43 1.45
N PHE A 167 -5.94 -18.46 1.89
CA PHE A 167 -5.52 -19.86 1.75
C PHE A 167 -6.25 -20.61 0.62
N TRP A 168 -7.02 -19.90 -0.21
CA TRP A 168 -7.69 -20.55 -1.33
C TRP A 168 -6.66 -21.06 -2.35
N PRO A 169 -6.85 -22.27 -2.89
CA PRO A 169 -5.93 -22.81 -3.90
C PRO A 169 -6.03 -22.03 -5.22
N GLU A 170 -4.93 -21.97 -5.93
CA GLU A 170 -4.87 -21.44 -7.30
C GLU A 170 -5.46 -22.45 -8.29
N GLY A 171 -6.66 -22.79 -8.26
CA GLY A 171 -7.31 -23.81 -9.10
C GLY A 171 -7.26 -23.51 -10.60
N ALA A 172 -7.97 -24.32 -11.39
CA ALA A 172 -7.98 -24.22 -12.86
C ALA A 172 -8.49 -22.87 -13.40
N GLU A 173 -9.28 -22.14 -12.63
CA GLU A 173 -9.84 -20.84 -13.01
C GLU A 173 -9.14 -19.65 -12.30
N GLY A 174 -8.15 -19.94 -11.47
CA GLY A 174 -7.51 -18.91 -10.64
C GLY A 174 -8.36 -18.51 -9.43
N LYS A 175 -7.70 -18.19 -8.33
CA LYS A 175 -8.30 -17.75 -7.06
C LYS A 175 -9.07 -16.42 -7.21
N ALA A 176 -8.43 -15.43 -7.82
CA ALA A 176 -8.98 -14.10 -8.05
C ALA A 176 -10.19 -14.13 -9.01
N ASP A 177 -10.12 -14.93 -10.07
CA ASP A 177 -11.20 -15.08 -11.06
C ASP A 177 -12.43 -15.78 -10.45
N THR A 178 -12.20 -16.78 -9.60
CA THR A 178 -13.27 -17.44 -8.85
C THR A 178 -14.01 -16.45 -7.95
N LEU A 179 -13.27 -15.66 -7.16
CA LEU A 179 -13.87 -14.63 -6.30
C LEU A 179 -14.61 -13.57 -7.13
N THR A 180 -14.00 -13.11 -8.22
CA THR A 180 -14.63 -12.12 -9.14
C THR A 180 -15.97 -12.65 -9.67
N GLY A 181 -16.02 -13.89 -10.09
CA GLY A 181 -17.26 -14.53 -10.55
C GLY A 181 -18.34 -14.58 -9.47
N ILE A 182 -17.95 -14.89 -8.23
CA ILE A 182 -18.88 -14.91 -7.09
C ILE A 182 -19.40 -13.48 -6.80
N LEU A 183 -18.50 -12.47 -6.77
CA LEU A 183 -18.88 -11.09 -6.48
C LEU A 183 -19.85 -10.53 -7.53
N GLN A 184 -19.66 -10.86 -8.81
CA GLN A 184 -20.57 -10.48 -9.90
C GLN A 184 -21.98 -11.10 -9.75
N ALA A 185 -22.10 -12.22 -9.05
CA ALA A 185 -23.39 -12.87 -8.80
C ALA A 185 -24.19 -12.20 -7.67
N VAL A 186 -23.58 -11.23 -6.93
CA VAL A 186 -24.23 -10.53 -5.81
C VAL A 186 -24.57 -9.08 -6.20
N PRO A 187 -25.86 -8.73 -6.35
CA PRO A 187 -26.23 -7.34 -6.68
C PRO A 187 -25.75 -6.33 -5.65
N ALA A 188 -25.32 -5.15 -6.11
CA ALA A 188 -24.91 -4.05 -5.22
C ALA A 188 -26.15 -3.28 -4.71
N MET A 189 -26.91 -3.89 -3.81
CA MET A 189 -28.17 -3.32 -3.31
C MET A 189 -28.43 -3.70 -1.86
N ALA A 190 -29.29 -2.93 -1.21
CA ALA A 190 -29.74 -3.21 0.16
C ALA A 190 -30.29 -4.64 0.26
N GLY A 191 -30.06 -5.29 1.38
CA GLY A 191 -30.51 -6.65 1.65
C GLY A 191 -29.53 -7.73 1.18
N THR A 192 -28.40 -7.34 0.53
CA THR A 192 -27.32 -8.28 0.19
C THR A 192 -26.16 -8.17 1.19
N MET A 193 -25.36 -9.25 1.27
CA MET A 193 -24.22 -9.29 2.18
C MET A 193 -23.07 -10.09 1.56
N VAL A 194 -21.86 -9.53 1.58
CA VAL A 194 -20.62 -10.24 1.28
C VAL A 194 -19.65 -10.00 2.44
N VAL A 195 -19.19 -11.07 3.07
CA VAL A 195 -18.13 -11.04 4.08
C VAL A 195 -16.97 -11.90 3.59
N ILE A 196 -15.80 -11.29 3.46
CA ILE A 196 -14.53 -11.97 3.14
C ILE A 196 -13.71 -11.97 4.43
N GLU A 197 -13.20 -13.13 4.87
CA GLU A 197 -12.41 -13.17 6.10
C GLU A 197 -11.20 -14.10 5.94
N SER A 198 -10.08 -13.68 6.55
CA SER A 198 -8.87 -14.52 6.58
C SER A 198 -7.89 -14.08 7.67
N THR A 199 -7.03 -15.02 8.14
CA THR A 199 -5.70 -14.64 8.61
C THR A 199 -4.85 -14.37 7.36
N ALA A 200 -3.72 -13.69 7.52
CA ALA A 200 -2.85 -13.36 6.40
C ALA A 200 -2.04 -14.58 5.92
N ASN A 201 -1.68 -14.58 4.65
CA ASN A 201 -0.82 -15.59 4.04
C ASN A 201 0.18 -14.92 3.08
N GLY A 202 0.99 -13.99 3.62
CA GLY A 202 1.93 -13.22 2.82
C GLY A 202 1.28 -12.16 1.95
N TYR A 203 2.04 -11.66 0.98
CA TYR A 203 1.62 -10.59 0.07
C TYR A 203 0.96 -11.21 -1.17
N GLU A 204 -0.37 -11.33 -1.15
CA GLU A 204 -1.15 -11.97 -2.21
C GLU A 204 -2.50 -11.27 -2.40
N ASP A 205 -3.35 -11.73 -3.29
CA ASP A 205 -4.62 -11.06 -3.68
C ASP A 205 -5.47 -10.60 -2.48
N PHE A 206 -5.47 -11.34 -1.36
CA PHE A 206 -6.21 -10.94 -0.15
C PHE A 206 -5.67 -9.62 0.41
N LYS A 207 -4.33 -9.47 0.45
CA LYS A 207 -3.71 -8.23 0.92
C LYS A 207 -4.03 -7.04 0.01
N GLU A 208 -3.96 -7.24 -1.31
CA GLU A 208 -4.28 -6.17 -2.27
C GLU A 208 -5.72 -5.68 -2.10
N ARG A 209 -6.65 -6.62 -1.95
CA ARG A 209 -8.07 -6.30 -1.72
C ARG A 209 -8.28 -5.61 -0.37
N TRP A 210 -7.56 -6.06 0.66
CA TRP A 210 -7.65 -5.47 1.99
C TRP A 210 -7.07 -4.05 2.00
N ASP A 211 -5.91 -3.83 1.37
CA ASP A 211 -5.30 -2.51 1.22
C ASP A 211 -6.22 -1.53 0.46
N ALA A 212 -6.79 -1.98 -0.65
CA ALA A 212 -7.74 -1.16 -1.44
C ALA A 212 -8.98 -0.80 -0.62
N ALA A 213 -9.49 -1.73 0.20
CA ALA A 213 -10.61 -1.48 1.09
C ALA A 213 -10.23 -0.49 2.21
N ALA A 214 -9.06 -0.66 2.80
CA ALA A 214 -8.55 0.23 3.85
C ALA A 214 -8.29 1.64 3.33
N ALA A 215 -7.90 1.76 2.05
CA ALA A 215 -7.72 3.05 1.35
C ALA A 215 -9.06 3.67 0.87
N GLY A 216 -10.18 2.93 0.97
CA GLY A 216 -11.48 3.39 0.47
C GLY A 216 -11.60 3.37 -1.05
N GLU A 217 -10.81 2.56 -1.73
CA GLU A 217 -10.79 2.45 -3.20
C GLU A 217 -11.86 1.49 -3.75
N ASN A 218 -12.59 0.81 -2.87
CA ASN A 218 -13.68 -0.08 -3.24
C ASN A 218 -14.81 0.00 -2.20
N ASP A 219 -15.90 -0.75 -2.41
CA ASP A 219 -17.10 -0.70 -1.56
C ASP A 219 -16.95 -1.45 -0.21
N PHE A 220 -15.86 -2.17 -0.01
CA PHE A 220 -15.66 -2.96 1.20
C PHE A 220 -15.16 -2.10 2.37
N GLU A 221 -15.71 -2.33 3.56
CA GLU A 221 -15.18 -1.82 4.82
C GLU A 221 -14.13 -2.81 5.34
N ALA A 222 -12.89 -2.34 5.49
CA ALA A 222 -11.78 -3.14 6.01
C ALA A 222 -11.84 -3.14 7.53
N LEU A 223 -11.90 -4.33 8.14
CA LEU A 223 -11.89 -4.50 9.60
C LEU A 223 -10.68 -5.34 10.01
N PHE A 224 -9.87 -4.77 10.89
CA PHE A 224 -8.74 -5.50 11.50
C PHE A 224 -9.06 -5.85 12.95
N PHE A 225 -8.65 -7.07 13.36
CA PHE A 225 -8.84 -7.55 14.73
C PHE A 225 -7.55 -8.17 15.25
N ALA A 226 -6.93 -7.48 16.19
CA ALA A 226 -5.69 -7.91 16.83
C ALA A 226 -5.92 -9.11 17.77
N TRP A 227 -4.85 -9.88 18.02
CA TRP A 227 -4.94 -11.06 18.90
C TRP A 227 -5.40 -10.69 20.31
N PHE A 228 -4.96 -9.56 20.83
CA PHE A 228 -5.28 -9.15 22.21
C PHE A 228 -6.72 -8.66 22.39
N GLU A 229 -7.49 -8.56 21.32
CA GLU A 229 -8.94 -8.30 21.41
C GLU A 229 -9.72 -9.55 21.82
N ASN A 230 -9.09 -10.73 21.81
CA ASN A 230 -9.71 -11.95 22.29
C ASN A 230 -9.56 -12.06 23.83
N PRO A 231 -10.65 -12.00 24.60
CA PRO A 231 -10.54 -12.08 26.05
C PRO A 231 -10.05 -13.45 26.57
N GLU A 232 -10.03 -14.50 25.72
CA GLU A 232 -9.50 -15.81 26.06
C GLU A 232 -7.97 -15.89 25.97
N TYR A 233 -7.32 -14.88 25.34
CA TYR A 233 -5.87 -14.90 25.10
C TYR A 233 -5.12 -14.28 26.27
N VAL A 234 -5.32 -14.89 27.43
CA VAL A 234 -4.71 -14.52 28.71
C VAL A 234 -4.23 -15.79 29.45
N MET A 235 -3.18 -15.65 30.21
CA MET A 235 -2.62 -16.71 31.05
C MET A 235 -2.01 -16.06 32.30
N GLU A 236 -2.19 -16.70 33.45
CA GLU A 236 -1.65 -16.20 34.70
C GLU A 236 -0.12 -16.08 34.61
N PRO A 237 0.45 -14.89 34.89
CA PRO A 237 1.91 -14.72 34.83
C PRO A 237 2.63 -15.56 35.85
N VAL A 238 3.77 -16.13 35.46
CA VAL A 238 4.63 -16.88 36.40
C VAL A 238 5.24 -15.87 37.38
N PRO A 239 5.16 -16.12 38.70
CA PRO A 239 5.77 -15.17 39.67
C PRO A 239 7.26 -14.96 39.40
N GLY A 240 7.69 -13.70 39.40
CA GLY A 240 9.08 -13.33 39.15
C GLY A 240 9.45 -13.21 37.66
N THR A 241 8.48 -13.26 36.75
CA THR A 241 8.73 -13.06 35.32
C THR A 241 9.28 -11.67 35.05
N GLU A 242 10.41 -11.58 34.39
CA GLU A 242 10.94 -10.33 33.86
C GLU A 242 10.61 -10.23 32.36
N TRP A 243 10.02 -9.11 31.97
CA TRP A 243 9.71 -8.83 30.58
C TRP A 243 10.93 -8.21 29.89
N THR A 244 11.20 -8.65 28.67
CA THR A 244 12.25 -8.08 27.85
C THR A 244 11.93 -6.63 27.47
N PRO A 245 12.91 -5.81 27.05
CA PRO A 245 12.63 -4.45 26.56
C PRO A 245 11.59 -4.42 25.43
N ASN A 246 11.63 -5.38 24.51
CA ASN A 246 10.67 -5.46 23.41
C ASN A 246 9.26 -5.77 23.91
N GLU A 247 9.10 -6.69 24.86
CA GLU A 247 7.79 -6.99 25.44
C GLU A 247 7.22 -5.81 26.21
N ARG A 248 8.06 -5.07 26.92
CA ARG A 248 7.63 -3.83 27.61
C ARG A 248 7.16 -2.78 26.61
N ALA A 249 7.90 -2.57 25.53
CA ALA A 249 7.52 -1.65 24.46
C ALA A 249 6.20 -2.07 23.80
N LEU A 250 6.02 -3.37 23.55
CA LEU A 250 4.78 -3.91 23.00
C LEU A 250 3.60 -3.70 23.96
N ALA A 251 3.82 -3.95 25.27
CA ALA A 251 2.80 -3.73 26.31
C ALA A 251 2.40 -2.27 26.40
N GLU A 252 3.37 -1.37 26.40
CA GLU A 252 3.13 0.07 26.41
C GLU A 252 2.34 0.53 25.17
N ARG A 253 2.75 0.07 23.99
CA ARG A 253 2.15 0.45 22.70
C ARG A 253 0.67 0.04 22.61
N TYR A 254 0.34 -1.18 23.01
CA TYR A 254 -1.00 -1.75 22.84
C TYR A 254 -1.77 -1.89 24.16
N SER A 255 -1.25 -1.36 25.26
CA SER A 255 -1.84 -1.42 26.60
C SER A 255 -2.10 -2.86 27.04
N LEU A 256 -1.14 -3.75 26.82
CA LEU A 256 -1.27 -5.17 27.14
C LEU A 256 -1.06 -5.43 28.64
N SER A 257 -1.85 -6.33 29.18
CA SER A 257 -1.65 -6.83 30.54
C SER A 257 -0.53 -7.88 30.59
N ASP A 258 0.03 -8.10 31.76
CA ASP A 258 1.00 -9.18 32.01
C ASP A 258 0.42 -10.56 31.65
N ALA A 259 -0.88 -10.76 31.85
CA ALA A 259 -1.56 -12.00 31.51
C ALA A 259 -1.59 -12.24 29.99
N GLN A 260 -1.71 -11.17 29.19
CA GLN A 260 -1.62 -11.25 27.72
C GLN A 260 -0.19 -11.51 27.26
N LEU A 261 0.79 -10.86 27.87
CA LEU A 261 2.21 -11.10 27.57
C LEU A 261 2.60 -12.55 27.89
N GLN A 262 2.11 -13.10 29.03
CA GLN A 262 2.34 -14.48 29.41
C GLN A 262 1.73 -15.45 28.40
N TRP A 263 0.49 -15.18 27.97
CA TRP A 263 -0.18 -15.98 26.93
C TRP A 263 0.60 -15.92 25.60
N ARG A 264 1.08 -14.74 25.22
CA ARG A 264 1.89 -14.56 24.00
C ARG A 264 3.15 -15.43 24.03
N ARG A 265 3.92 -15.39 25.13
CA ARG A 265 5.11 -16.26 25.31
C ARG A 265 4.76 -17.73 25.19
N TRP A 266 3.69 -18.14 25.88
CA TRP A 266 3.21 -19.52 25.85
C TRP A 266 2.82 -19.93 24.42
N CYS A 267 2.09 -19.09 23.72
CA CYS A 267 1.63 -19.35 22.35
C CYS A 267 2.80 -19.47 21.37
N ILE A 268 3.78 -18.57 21.46
CA ILE A 268 5.00 -18.65 20.65
C ILE A 268 5.72 -19.97 20.87
N ALA A 269 5.93 -20.34 22.13
CA ALA A 269 6.67 -21.55 22.49
C ALA A 269 5.94 -22.84 22.06
N ASN A 270 4.62 -22.90 22.26
CA ASN A 270 3.86 -24.15 22.12
C ASN A 270 3.10 -24.27 20.79
N ASN A 271 2.53 -23.19 20.29
CA ASN A 271 1.69 -23.21 19.08
C ASN A 271 2.44 -22.76 17.81
N CYS A 272 3.49 -21.95 17.97
CA CYS A 272 4.25 -21.40 16.85
C CYS A 272 5.67 -22.00 16.73
N GLY A 273 5.95 -23.07 17.47
CA GLY A 273 7.24 -23.76 17.41
C GLY A 273 8.44 -22.90 17.83
N GLY A 274 8.23 -21.94 18.73
CA GLY A 274 9.25 -20.99 19.16
C GLY A 274 9.49 -19.85 18.18
N ARG A 275 8.71 -19.74 17.12
CA ARG A 275 8.89 -18.78 16.02
C ARG A 275 7.97 -17.58 16.18
N GLU A 276 8.55 -16.43 16.45
CA GLU A 276 7.84 -15.17 16.61
C GLU A 276 7.20 -14.68 15.30
N ASP A 277 7.86 -14.93 14.17
CA ASP A 277 7.33 -14.60 12.84
C ASP A 277 6.00 -15.34 12.56
N VAL A 278 5.93 -16.62 12.92
CA VAL A 278 4.69 -17.41 12.82
C VAL A 278 3.60 -16.83 13.74
N PHE A 279 3.98 -16.41 14.95
CA PHE A 279 3.04 -15.76 15.87
C PHE A 279 2.48 -14.47 15.25
N ARG A 280 3.34 -13.62 14.72
CA ARG A 280 2.93 -12.35 14.10
C ARG A 280 1.98 -12.54 12.91
N GLN A 281 2.21 -13.56 12.09
CA GLN A 281 1.31 -13.93 10.99
C GLN A 281 -0.06 -14.40 11.47
N GLU A 282 -0.09 -15.30 12.47
CA GLU A 282 -1.33 -15.96 12.92
C GLU A 282 -2.06 -15.16 13.99
N TYR A 283 -1.32 -14.36 14.76
CA TYR A 283 -1.82 -13.55 15.88
C TYR A 283 -1.26 -12.13 15.80
N PRO A 284 -1.56 -11.39 14.70
CA PRO A 284 -0.99 -10.06 14.51
C PRO A 284 -1.49 -9.02 15.50
N ALA A 285 -0.64 -8.06 15.83
CA ALA A 285 -0.98 -6.91 16.65
C ALA A 285 -1.41 -5.70 15.79
N CYS A 286 -1.00 -5.66 14.51
CA CYS A 286 -1.41 -4.64 13.54
C CYS A 286 -1.50 -5.26 12.13
N PRO A 287 -2.18 -4.60 11.18
CA PRO A 287 -2.32 -5.16 9.82
C PRO A 287 -0.99 -5.43 9.11
N GLU A 288 -0.04 -4.52 9.25
CA GLU A 288 1.28 -4.63 8.62
C GLU A 288 2.01 -5.91 9.07
N GLU A 289 1.94 -6.17 10.39
CA GLU A 289 2.57 -7.35 11.01
C GLU A 289 1.99 -8.66 10.47
N ALA A 290 0.69 -8.69 10.20
CA ALA A 290 -0.01 -9.87 9.70
C ALA A 290 0.58 -10.37 8.36
N PHE A 291 0.95 -9.45 7.49
CA PHE A 291 1.42 -9.77 6.15
C PHE A 291 2.94 -9.94 6.04
N LEU A 292 3.68 -9.83 7.15
CA LEU A 292 5.12 -10.04 7.12
C LEU A 292 5.44 -11.49 6.74
N HIS A 293 6.25 -11.62 5.71
CA HIS A 293 6.68 -12.95 5.26
C HIS A 293 7.65 -13.56 6.29
N SER A 294 7.59 -14.86 6.48
CA SER A 294 8.51 -15.60 7.36
C SER A 294 9.94 -15.67 6.82
N GLY A 295 10.20 -15.11 5.63
CA GLY A 295 11.54 -14.95 5.07
C GLY A 295 12.30 -13.81 5.75
N ALA A 296 13.63 -13.85 5.67
CA ALA A 296 14.48 -12.80 6.22
C ALA A 296 14.27 -11.48 5.47
N GLY A 297 13.61 -10.52 6.09
CA GLY A 297 13.50 -9.15 5.57
C GLY A 297 14.89 -8.53 5.41
N VAL A 298 15.07 -7.72 4.38
CA VAL A 298 16.33 -6.99 4.16
C VAL A 298 16.45 -5.85 5.19
N PHE A 299 15.32 -5.25 5.55
CA PHE A 299 15.22 -4.22 6.59
C PHE A 299 14.68 -4.83 7.88
N ASP A 300 14.91 -4.16 9.01
CA ASP A 300 14.26 -4.52 10.29
C ASP A 300 12.77 -4.19 10.21
N ASN A 301 11.94 -5.20 10.04
CA ASN A 301 10.50 -5.04 9.84
C ASN A 301 9.82 -4.30 11.00
N GLU A 302 10.24 -4.56 12.24
CA GLU A 302 9.68 -3.88 13.42
C GLU A 302 9.95 -2.37 13.36
N GLN A 303 11.19 -2.01 13.04
CA GLN A 303 11.60 -0.62 12.89
C GLN A 303 10.86 0.08 11.73
N VAL A 304 10.65 -0.65 10.61
CA VAL A 304 9.91 -0.12 9.45
C VAL A 304 8.44 0.12 9.81
N ILE A 305 7.78 -0.84 10.50
CA ILE A 305 6.37 -0.70 10.94
C ILE A 305 6.22 0.50 11.87
N LEU A 306 7.08 0.58 12.89
CA LEU A 306 7.08 1.70 13.86
C LEU A 306 7.22 3.05 13.13
N ARG A 307 8.16 3.12 12.18
CA ARG A 307 8.38 4.36 11.42
C ARG A 307 7.18 4.69 10.53
N ARG A 308 6.61 3.69 9.85
CA ARG A 308 5.47 3.87 8.93
C ARG A 308 4.23 4.43 9.66
N GLU A 309 3.97 3.97 10.89
CA GLU A 309 2.83 4.46 11.69
C GLU A 309 2.96 5.95 12.04
N VAL A 310 4.19 6.40 12.37
CA VAL A 310 4.42 7.78 12.80
C VAL A 310 4.92 8.68 11.66
N ALA A 311 5.02 8.15 10.43
CA ALA A 311 5.49 8.92 9.28
C ALA A 311 4.53 10.09 8.99
N PRO A 312 5.06 11.31 8.84
CA PRO A 312 4.22 12.48 8.60
C PRO A 312 3.58 12.46 7.22
N GLU A 313 2.41 13.07 7.09
CA GLU A 313 1.82 13.31 5.79
C GLU A 313 2.67 14.33 4.99
N PRO A 314 2.69 14.24 3.66
CA PRO A 314 3.38 15.25 2.86
C PRO A 314 2.71 16.62 3.03
N ILE A 315 3.52 17.66 3.11
CA ILE A 315 3.03 19.05 3.22
C ILE A 315 2.42 19.54 1.91
N ARG A 316 2.82 18.95 0.78
CA ARG A 316 2.26 19.21 -0.55
C ARG A 316 2.26 17.93 -1.37
N ARG A 317 1.27 17.81 -2.24
CA ARG A 317 1.19 16.76 -3.26
C ARG A 317 0.76 17.38 -4.58
N GLY A 318 1.39 16.97 -5.70
CA GLY A 318 1.11 17.59 -7.00
C GLY A 318 2.06 17.09 -8.09
N ARG A 319 2.22 17.96 -9.09
CA ARG A 319 3.09 17.68 -10.26
C ARG A 319 3.61 19.00 -10.85
N PHE A 320 4.59 18.91 -11.74
CA PHE A 320 5.05 20.05 -12.53
C PHE A 320 4.37 20.04 -13.90
N VAL A 321 3.67 21.12 -14.22
CA VAL A 321 3.06 21.33 -15.55
C VAL A 321 4.01 22.21 -16.36
N TRP A 322 4.27 21.82 -17.61
CA TRP A 322 5.18 22.53 -18.49
C TRP A 322 4.38 23.39 -19.47
N GLU A 323 4.54 24.70 -19.38
CA GLU A 323 3.89 25.68 -20.26
C GLU A 323 4.92 26.32 -21.20
N ALA A 324 4.58 26.40 -22.48
CA ALA A 324 5.33 27.21 -23.44
C ALA A 324 4.89 28.66 -23.28
N ARG A 325 5.81 29.55 -22.93
CA ARG A 325 5.56 31.00 -22.94
C ARG A 325 6.15 31.61 -24.21
N GLU A 326 5.35 32.40 -24.89
CA GLU A 326 5.74 33.07 -26.17
C GLU A 326 6.51 34.37 -25.97
N ASP A 327 6.67 34.92 -24.76
CA ASP A 327 7.41 36.18 -24.56
C ASP A 327 8.15 36.27 -23.23
N ASP A 328 9.33 36.84 -23.29
CA ASP A 328 10.29 37.22 -22.24
C ASP A 328 11.14 36.11 -21.62
N GLY A 329 12.32 35.97 -22.17
CA GLY A 329 13.37 35.00 -21.88
C GLY A 329 13.97 34.97 -20.49
N ILE A 330 13.17 34.74 -19.42
CA ILE A 330 13.70 34.43 -18.09
C ILE A 330 12.78 33.39 -17.40
N LEU A 331 13.31 32.22 -17.17
CA LEU A 331 12.68 31.21 -16.34
C LEU A 331 12.60 31.68 -14.87
N ARG A 332 11.41 32.10 -14.44
CA ARG A 332 11.17 32.44 -13.03
C ARG A 332 10.34 31.34 -12.37
N PHE A 333 10.84 30.79 -11.27
CA PHE A 333 10.07 29.90 -10.43
C PHE A 333 9.00 30.66 -9.64
N ALA A 334 7.86 30.03 -9.43
CA ALA A 334 6.72 30.59 -8.69
C ALA A 334 7.05 31.05 -7.24
N GLN A 335 8.23 30.72 -6.70
CA GLN A 335 8.67 31.20 -5.39
C GLN A 335 8.92 32.72 -5.34
N GLU A 336 9.29 33.34 -6.47
CA GLU A 336 9.52 34.79 -6.48
C GLU A 336 8.21 35.60 -6.54
N ASP A 337 7.15 35.03 -7.10
CA ASP A 337 5.88 35.76 -7.27
C ASP A 337 5.03 35.84 -5.99
N ARG A 338 5.22 34.95 -5.00
CA ARG A 338 4.47 35.03 -3.74
C ARG A 338 4.87 36.24 -2.88
N HIS A 339 6.14 36.69 -2.94
CA HIS A 339 6.56 37.91 -2.23
C HIS A 339 6.03 39.19 -2.88
N LYS A 340 5.77 39.16 -4.20
CA LYS A 340 5.25 40.33 -4.91
C LYS A 340 3.73 40.47 -4.83
N LYS A 341 3.00 39.39 -4.72
CA LYS A 341 1.53 39.44 -4.58
C LYS A 341 1.10 40.01 -3.22
N ASN A 342 1.82 39.69 -2.16
CA ASN A 342 1.53 40.25 -0.82
C ASN A 342 1.91 41.72 -0.65
N GLN A 343 2.72 42.30 -1.59
CA GLN A 343 3.02 43.74 -1.58
C GLN A 343 2.06 44.55 -2.47
N LYS A 344 1.31 43.93 -3.39
CA LYS A 344 0.39 44.65 -4.29
C LYS A 344 -1.04 44.83 -3.77
N GLU A 345 -1.42 44.11 -2.70
CA GLU A 345 -2.78 44.27 -2.12
C GLU A 345 -2.89 45.41 -1.10
N GLY A 346 -1.82 46.17 -0.87
CA GLY A 346 -1.76 47.27 0.08
C GLY A 346 -1.73 48.69 -0.50
N GLY A 347 -2.02 48.90 -1.78
CA GLY A 347 -1.91 50.28 -2.33
C GLY A 347 -2.87 50.56 -3.46
N LEU A 348 -3.95 51.22 -3.14
CA LEU A 348 -4.87 51.82 -4.10
C LEU A 348 -4.49 53.26 -4.44
N ARG A 349 -4.60 53.59 -5.70
CA ARG A 349 -4.67 54.93 -6.38
C ARG A 349 -3.40 55.50 -6.97
N GLY A 350 -3.51 55.81 -8.28
CA GLY A 350 -2.98 57.05 -8.88
C GLY A 350 -2.18 56.94 -10.16
N GLU A 351 -2.86 57.14 -11.28
CA GLU A 351 -2.51 57.92 -12.48
C GLU A 351 -1.35 57.55 -13.44
N HIS A 352 -1.75 57.46 -14.70
CA HIS A 352 -1.17 57.81 -16.02
C HIS A 352 0.35 57.95 -16.20
N GLY A 353 0.85 57.36 -17.28
CA GLY A 353 2.00 57.89 -17.99
C GLY A 353 2.81 56.93 -18.85
N SER A 354 2.57 57.04 -20.15
CA SER A 354 3.48 56.88 -21.30
C SER A 354 4.35 55.64 -21.48
N ARG A 355 4.15 55.03 -22.65
CA ARG A 355 5.01 54.04 -23.32
C ARG A 355 6.39 54.63 -23.67
N PRO A 356 7.47 53.87 -23.70
CA PRO A 356 8.62 54.13 -24.59
C PRO A 356 8.67 53.11 -25.74
N GLU A 357 9.14 53.71 -26.90
CA GLU A 357 9.29 53.06 -28.21
C GLU A 357 10.42 52.00 -28.23
N UNK A 358 10.52 51.08 -29.23
CA UNK A 358 11.38 50.11 -29.35
C UNK A 358 12.34 50.33 -30.37
N UNK A 359 13.15 50.02 -30.40
CA UNK A 359 14.07 50.10 -31.35
C UNK A 359 14.34 48.77 -31.79
N UNK A 360 14.27 48.70 -32.79
CA UNK A 360 14.44 47.69 -33.41
C UNK A 360 15.70 47.15 -33.37
N UNK A 361 15.78 46.26 -33.29
CA UNK A 361 16.74 45.72 -33.39
C UNK A 361 17.23 45.33 -34.45
N PRO A 362 18.40 44.86 -34.80
CA PRO A 362 18.83 44.42 -36.15
C PRO A 362 18.58 42.90 -36.32
N SER A 363 18.18 42.57 -37.49
CA SER A 363 17.93 41.22 -37.99
C SER A 363 19.20 40.36 -37.96
N GLY A 364 19.19 39.31 -37.18
CA GLY A 364 20.14 38.19 -37.21
C GLY A 364 19.42 36.97 -36.73
N GLY A 365 19.11 36.05 -37.65
CA GLY A 365 18.35 34.84 -37.37
C GLY A 365 19.08 33.93 -36.39
N ASP A 366 18.53 33.83 -35.22
CA ASP A 366 18.83 32.75 -34.29
C ASP A 366 17.51 32.09 -33.89
N GLN A 367 17.47 30.78 -34.02
CA GLN A 367 16.28 30.02 -33.62
C GLN A 367 16.06 30.20 -32.12
N THR A 368 15.08 31.03 -31.77
CA THR A 368 14.61 31.19 -30.41
C THR A 368 14.05 29.84 -29.93
N SER A 369 14.83 29.14 -29.14
CA SER A 369 14.31 28.04 -28.33
C SER A 369 13.28 28.65 -27.37
N ALA A 370 12.03 28.35 -27.57
CA ALA A 370 10.96 28.72 -26.63
C ALA A 370 11.35 28.21 -25.23
N GLU A 371 11.57 29.14 -24.30
CA GLU A 371 11.85 28.76 -22.92
C GLU A 371 10.59 28.15 -22.29
N VAL A 372 10.67 26.87 -21.93
CA VAL A 372 9.59 26.15 -21.31
C VAL A 372 9.68 26.34 -19.79
N CYS A 373 8.60 26.77 -19.17
CA CYS A 373 8.53 27.02 -17.74
C CYS A 373 7.79 25.89 -17.05
N ALA A 374 8.40 25.29 -16.04
CA ALA A 374 7.76 24.29 -15.20
C ALA A 374 7.10 24.98 -14.01
N ILE A 375 5.79 24.82 -13.86
CA ILE A 375 4.97 25.41 -12.80
C ILE A 375 4.43 24.28 -11.94
N TRP A 376 4.49 24.44 -10.61
CA TRP A 376 3.92 23.47 -9.68
C TRP A 376 2.39 23.61 -9.64
N GLU A 377 1.70 22.47 -9.76
CA GLU A 377 0.25 22.34 -9.61
C GLU A 377 -0.05 21.43 -8.43
N ASP A 378 -0.76 21.93 -7.42
CA ASP A 378 -1.22 21.11 -6.31
C ASP A 378 -2.34 20.18 -6.80
N ASP A 379 -2.17 18.88 -6.61
CA ASP A 379 -3.09 17.83 -7.05
C ASP A 379 -3.09 16.71 -5.99
N PRO A 380 -4.23 16.46 -5.32
CA PRO A 380 -4.29 15.38 -4.32
C PRO A 380 -3.92 13.99 -4.86
N LEU A 381 -4.03 13.80 -6.17
CA LEU A 381 -3.65 12.54 -6.84
C LEU A 381 -2.31 12.65 -7.58
N GLY A 382 -1.59 13.76 -7.39
CA GLY A 382 -0.33 14.02 -8.07
C GLY A 382 0.77 13.02 -7.67
N GLU A 383 1.69 12.83 -8.59
CA GLU A 383 2.78 11.83 -8.48
C GLU A 383 3.93 12.24 -7.55
N ILE A 384 4.05 13.55 -7.24
CA ILE A 384 5.14 14.07 -6.39
C ILE A 384 4.59 14.40 -5.00
N ARG A 385 5.26 13.90 -3.97
CA ARG A 385 4.98 14.18 -2.56
C ARG A 385 6.16 14.94 -1.96
N ILE A 386 5.88 16.06 -1.28
CA ILE A 386 6.88 16.95 -0.67
C ILE A 386 6.67 16.97 0.84
N TRP A 387 7.72 16.68 1.61
CA TRP A 387 7.73 16.74 3.09
C TRP A 387 8.51 17.94 3.61
N ALA A 388 9.42 18.50 2.79
CA ALA A 388 10.21 19.68 3.16
C ALA A 388 10.43 20.58 1.95
N GLU A 389 10.09 21.87 2.10
CA GLU A 389 10.36 22.88 1.08
C GLU A 389 11.88 23.12 0.93
N PRO A 390 12.37 23.41 -0.27
CA PRO A 390 13.79 23.68 -0.46
C PRO A 390 14.23 24.97 0.25
N LYS A 391 15.33 24.89 0.99
CA LYS A 391 15.96 26.05 1.62
C LYS A 391 16.96 26.67 0.65
N PRO A 392 16.98 28.00 0.48
CA PRO A 392 17.91 28.65 -0.44
C PRO A 392 19.36 28.23 -0.19
N GLY A 393 20.08 27.88 -1.24
CA GLY A 393 21.49 27.49 -1.17
C GLY A 393 21.78 26.10 -0.62
N ARG A 394 20.81 25.43 -0.03
CA ARG A 394 20.94 24.08 0.55
C ARG A 394 21.22 23.05 -0.53
N PRO A 395 22.20 22.15 -0.36
CA PRO A 395 22.45 21.09 -1.35
C PRO A 395 21.48 19.91 -1.18
N TYR A 396 20.92 19.47 -2.31
CA TYR A 396 20.01 18.32 -2.37
C TYR A 396 20.53 17.26 -3.33
N VAL A 397 20.09 16.03 -3.15
CA VAL A 397 20.38 14.90 -4.04
C VAL A 397 19.06 14.23 -4.43
N LEU A 398 18.97 13.85 -5.69
CA LEU A 398 17.85 13.11 -6.25
C LEU A 398 18.38 11.79 -6.83
N GLY A 399 17.92 10.68 -6.30
CA GLY A 399 18.13 9.35 -6.86
C GLY A 399 16.87 8.89 -7.56
N GLY A 400 17.00 8.23 -8.69
CA GLY A 400 15.83 7.74 -9.41
C GLY A 400 16.03 6.37 -10.04
N ASP A 401 14.95 5.58 -10.02
CA ASP A 401 14.89 4.30 -10.68
C ASP A 401 14.04 4.41 -11.94
N THR A 402 14.46 3.70 -12.99
CA THR A 402 13.81 3.79 -14.31
C THR A 402 13.08 2.49 -14.61
N ALA A 403 11.80 2.60 -14.93
CA ALA A 403 10.95 1.47 -15.25
C ALA A 403 11.50 0.65 -16.43
N GLY A 404 11.36 -0.66 -16.33
CA GLY A 404 11.53 -1.58 -17.45
C GLY A 404 10.30 -1.59 -18.36
N ASP A 405 10.07 -2.70 -19.06
CA ASP A 405 8.91 -2.81 -19.97
C ASP A 405 7.60 -3.07 -19.20
N GLY A 406 6.70 -2.10 -19.23
CA GLY A 406 5.25 -2.28 -19.13
C GLY A 406 4.58 -2.13 -17.77
N SER A 407 5.08 -2.67 -16.68
CA SER A 407 4.37 -2.64 -15.37
C SER A 407 5.09 -1.87 -14.27
N ASP A 408 6.35 -1.54 -14.47
CA ASP A 408 7.19 -0.94 -13.44
C ASP A 408 6.93 0.56 -13.30
N TRP A 409 7.30 1.11 -12.14
CA TRP A 409 7.10 2.52 -11.83
C TRP A 409 8.38 3.32 -12.06
N PHE A 410 8.23 4.49 -12.65
CA PHE A 410 9.27 5.52 -12.63
C PHE A 410 9.25 6.18 -11.27
N THR A 411 10.38 6.14 -10.55
CA THR A 411 10.46 6.67 -9.20
C THR A 411 11.64 7.62 -9.02
N ALA A 412 11.50 8.53 -8.04
CA ALA A 412 12.62 9.36 -7.58
C ALA A 412 12.49 9.64 -6.09
N HIS A 413 13.64 9.76 -5.43
CA HIS A 413 13.76 10.04 -4.01
C HIS A 413 14.69 11.25 -3.84
N VAL A 414 14.26 12.26 -3.08
CA VAL A 414 15.04 13.49 -2.86
C VAL A 414 15.40 13.62 -1.39
N ILE A 415 16.69 13.90 -1.12
CA ILE A 415 17.16 14.16 0.24
C ILE A 415 17.82 15.54 0.37
N ASP A 416 17.68 16.14 1.54
CA ASP A 416 18.54 17.24 2.00
C ASP A 416 19.91 16.63 2.31
N ASN A 417 20.94 16.99 1.56
CA ASN A 417 22.24 16.33 1.69
C ASN A 417 23.02 16.70 2.96
N VAL A 418 22.61 17.75 3.67
CA VAL A 418 23.22 18.15 4.96
C VAL A 418 22.70 17.30 6.09
N THR A 419 21.36 17.10 6.13
CA THR A 419 20.70 16.36 7.23
C THR A 419 20.52 14.87 6.92
N GLY A 420 20.54 14.48 5.66
CA GLY A 420 20.20 13.13 5.22
C GLY A 420 18.70 12.87 5.09
N ARG A 421 17.84 13.79 5.55
CA ARG A 421 16.38 13.59 5.60
C ARG A 421 15.73 13.62 4.23
N GLN A 422 14.75 12.78 4.03
CA GLN A 422 13.88 12.81 2.86
C GLN A 422 13.17 14.15 2.73
N ALA A 423 13.20 14.75 1.54
CA ALA A 423 12.52 16.01 1.24
C ALA A 423 11.32 15.80 0.32
N ALA A 424 11.44 14.89 -0.66
CA ALA A 424 10.36 14.58 -1.60
C ALA A 424 10.50 13.18 -2.18
N SER A 425 9.43 12.69 -2.81
CA SER A 425 9.45 11.49 -3.65
C SER A 425 8.56 11.71 -4.87
N LEU A 426 8.83 10.92 -5.91
CA LEU A 426 8.01 10.81 -7.12
C LEU A 426 7.75 9.32 -7.38
N ARG A 427 6.52 8.97 -7.74
CA ARG A 427 6.16 7.62 -8.18
C ARG A 427 5.02 7.69 -9.17
N ARG A 428 5.24 7.22 -10.40
CA ARG A 428 4.19 7.17 -11.43
C ARG A 428 4.56 6.23 -12.59
N GLN A 429 3.54 5.66 -13.20
CA GLN A 429 3.65 4.97 -14.49
C GLN A 429 3.43 6.01 -15.60
N VAL A 430 4.49 6.41 -16.28
CA VAL A 430 4.48 7.44 -17.33
C VAL A 430 5.47 7.08 -18.43
N SER A 431 5.48 7.86 -19.51
CA SER A 431 6.51 7.73 -20.53
C SER A 431 7.86 8.29 -20.03
N GLU A 432 8.97 7.77 -20.54
CA GLU A 432 10.30 8.29 -20.22
C GLU A 432 10.44 9.81 -20.44
N PRO A 433 9.93 10.41 -21.54
CA PRO A 433 9.99 11.87 -21.70
C PRO A 433 9.26 12.63 -20.59
N GLU A 434 8.13 12.14 -20.13
CA GLU A 434 7.40 12.79 -19.03
C GLU A 434 8.14 12.64 -17.70
N TYR A 435 8.68 11.46 -17.42
CA TYR A 435 9.53 11.24 -16.24
C TYR A 435 10.71 12.23 -16.21
N VAL A 436 11.42 12.39 -17.36
CA VAL A 436 12.54 13.33 -17.46
C VAL A 436 12.10 14.75 -17.13
N ARG A 437 10.93 15.18 -17.64
CA ARG A 437 10.38 16.50 -17.34
C ARG A 437 10.16 16.69 -15.84
N GLN A 438 9.52 15.71 -15.19
CA GLN A 438 9.24 15.79 -13.75
C GLN A 438 10.56 15.79 -12.93
N VAL A 439 11.51 14.93 -13.27
CA VAL A 439 12.82 14.85 -12.60
C VAL A 439 13.62 16.14 -12.79
N TYR A 440 13.63 16.70 -14.00
CA TYR A 440 14.29 17.98 -14.30
C TYR A 440 13.70 19.09 -13.43
N ALA A 441 12.37 19.21 -13.42
CA ALA A 441 11.66 20.26 -12.67
C ALA A 441 11.87 20.08 -11.15
N LEU A 442 11.76 18.85 -10.66
CA LEU A 442 11.96 18.52 -9.24
C LEU A 442 13.41 18.80 -8.79
N GLY A 443 14.40 18.40 -9.61
CA GLY A 443 15.80 18.67 -9.32
C GLY A 443 16.11 20.17 -9.31
N ARG A 444 15.52 20.93 -10.24
CA ARG A 444 15.64 22.38 -10.29
C ARG A 444 14.98 23.05 -9.08
N TYR A 445 13.77 22.60 -8.72
CA TYR A 445 13.04 23.05 -7.53
C TYR A 445 13.89 22.92 -6.27
N TYR A 446 14.63 21.81 -6.14
CA TYR A 446 15.56 21.54 -5.06
C TYR A 446 16.98 22.07 -5.35
N ASN A 447 17.08 23.34 -5.77
CA ASN A 447 18.35 24.10 -5.94
C ASN A 447 19.34 23.43 -6.89
N TRP A 448 18.85 22.84 -8.00
CA TRP A 448 19.68 22.06 -8.91
C TRP A 448 20.32 20.89 -8.19
N ALA A 449 19.50 20.04 -7.59
CA ALA A 449 19.93 18.82 -6.90
C ALA A 449 20.89 17.98 -7.77
N LEU A 450 21.84 17.29 -7.15
CA LEU A 450 22.62 16.29 -7.87
C LEU A 450 21.68 15.14 -8.26
N ILE A 451 21.53 14.85 -9.56
CA ILE A 451 20.67 13.78 -10.06
C ILE A 451 21.49 12.53 -10.39
N GLY A 452 21.12 11.40 -9.76
CA GLY A 452 21.65 10.07 -10.09
C GLY A 452 20.52 9.15 -10.52
N LEU A 453 20.33 8.93 -11.83
CA LEU A 453 19.32 8.00 -12.35
C LEU A 453 19.94 6.67 -12.73
N GLU A 454 19.18 5.58 -12.55
CA GLU A 454 19.58 4.27 -13.04
C GLU A 454 19.68 4.26 -14.57
N THR A 455 20.62 3.47 -15.10
CA THR A 455 20.87 3.39 -16.56
C THR A 455 20.87 1.95 -17.09
N ASN A 456 20.25 1.01 -16.37
CA ASN A 456 20.25 -0.39 -16.78
C ASN A 456 19.29 -0.67 -17.92
N PHE A 457 18.09 -0.14 -17.82
CA PHE A 457 17.03 -0.32 -18.83
C PHE A 457 17.14 0.72 -19.94
N SER A 458 17.41 1.97 -19.57
CA SER A 458 17.46 3.06 -20.54
C SER A 458 18.51 4.09 -20.17
N THR A 459 19.25 4.60 -21.17
CA THR A 459 20.13 5.75 -21.04
C THR A 459 19.44 7.05 -21.47
N TYR A 460 18.22 6.97 -22.00
CA TYR A 460 17.47 8.13 -22.50
C TYR A 460 17.31 9.22 -21.42
N PRO A 461 16.90 8.92 -20.18
CA PRO A 461 16.71 9.96 -19.18
C PRO A 461 17.97 10.78 -18.90
N VAL A 462 19.12 10.14 -18.73
CA VAL A 462 20.39 10.85 -18.45
C VAL A 462 20.89 11.66 -19.66
N MET A 463 20.71 11.12 -20.87
CA MET A 463 21.05 11.82 -22.12
C MET A 463 20.16 13.06 -22.29
N LYS A 464 18.85 12.89 -22.09
CA LYS A 464 17.88 13.96 -22.25
C LYS A 464 18.08 15.09 -21.23
N LEU A 465 18.42 14.76 -19.99
CA LEU A 465 18.80 15.76 -18.97
C LEU A 465 20.04 16.57 -19.43
N SER A 466 21.01 15.90 -20.07
CA SER A 466 22.20 16.59 -20.61
C SER A 466 21.84 17.52 -21.78
N GLU A 467 20.96 17.06 -22.68
CA GLU A 467 20.45 17.89 -23.81
C GLU A 467 19.70 19.12 -23.31
N LEU A 468 18.93 18.96 -22.21
CA LEU A 468 18.23 20.07 -21.56
C LEU A 468 19.15 20.96 -20.72
N GLY A 469 20.45 20.68 -20.69
CA GLY A 469 21.44 21.48 -19.98
C GLY A 469 21.40 21.34 -18.46
N TYR A 470 20.89 20.21 -17.92
CA TYR A 470 20.86 20.01 -16.47
C TYR A 470 22.30 19.97 -15.91
N PRO A 471 22.65 20.86 -14.95
CA PRO A 471 24.06 21.10 -14.62
C PRO A 471 24.72 20.05 -13.71
N ARG A 472 23.95 19.27 -12.97
CA ARG A 472 24.48 18.41 -11.90
C ARG A 472 23.96 16.97 -11.99
N GLN A 473 24.62 16.17 -12.81
CA GLN A 473 24.34 14.74 -12.92
C GLN A 473 25.49 13.93 -12.31
N TYR A 474 25.13 12.84 -11.64
CA TYR A 474 26.11 11.87 -11.09
C TYR A 474 26.96 11.30 -12.21
N ASN A 475 28.28 11.32 -11.99
CA ASN A 475 29.31 10.91 -12.94
C ASN A 475 30.01 9.64 -12.47
N ARG A 476 29.97 8.60 -13.30
CA ARG A 476 30.80 7.42 -13.11
C ARG A 476 32.12 7.63 -13.84
N GLU A 477 33.24 7.40 -13.15
CA GLU A 477 34.55 7.35 -13.76
C GLU A 477 34.94 5.87 -13.92
N ARG A 478 35.28 5.50 -15.13
CA ARG A 478 35.73 4.15 -15.46
C ARG A 478 37.00 4.23 -16.30
N GLU A 479 38.01 3.48 -15.91
CA GLU A 479 39.23 3.31 -16.71
C GLU A 479 38.88 2.42 -17.92
N ASP A 480 39.13 2.92 -19.11
CA ASP A 480 38.99 2.15 -20.35
C ASP A 480 40.14 1.12 -20.41
N THR A 481 39.79 -0.14 -20.47
CA THR A 481 40.74 -1.27 -20.41
C THR A 481 41.79 -1.27 -21.54
N TYR A 482 41.44 -0.69 -22.69
CA TYR A 482 42.33 -0.62 -23.87
C TYR A 482 43.18 0.65 -23.92
N THR A 483 42.55 1.79 -23.63
CA THR A 483 43.20 3.09 -23.76
C THR A 483 43.79 3.61 -22.45
N ARG A 484 43.46 2.98 -21.31
CA ARG A 484 43.81 3.41 -19.94
C ARG A 484 43.38 4.86 -19.65
N GLN A 485 42.45 5.39 -20.44
CA GLN A 485 41.92 6.72 -20.22
C GLN A 485 40.65 6.63 -19.33
N MET A 486 40.53 7.59 -18.43
CA MET A 486 39.32 7.69 -17.60
C MET A 486 38.16 8.20 -18.45
N ARG A 487 37.16 7.34 -18.65
CA ARG A 487 35.90 7.74 -19.30
C ARG A 487 34.90 8.13 -18.24
N ARG A 488 34.20 9.20 -18.50
CA ARG A 488 33.10 9.69 -17.67
C ARG A 488 31.78 9.39 -18.36
N SER A 489 30.83 8.83 -17.61
CA SER A 489 29.47 8.59 -18.10
C SER A 489 28.47 8.96 -17.01
N TYR A 490 27.39 9.59 -17.41
CA TYR A 490 26.33 9.99 -16.48
C TYR A 490 25.47 8.78 -16.05
N GLY A 491 24.88 8.91 -14.87
CA GLY A 491 23.92 7.98 -14.30
C GLY A 491 24.53 6.85 -13.49
N PHE A 492 23.70 6.21 -12.68
CA PHE A 492 24.06 5.08 -11.81
C PHE A 492 23.79 3.77 -12.56
N ARG A 493 24.73 2.85 -12.51
CA ARG A 493 24.53 1.52 -13.09
C ARG A 493 24.42 0.50 -11.98
N THR A 494 23.31 -0.21 -11.92
CA THR A 494 23.12 -1.34 -11.02
C THR A 494 23.67 -2.60 -11.67
N ASP A 495 24.58 -3.25 -10.99
CA ASP A 495 25.17 -4.52 -11.40
C ASP A 495 25.40 -5.39 -10.16
N ARG A 496 26.00 -6.56 -10.35
CA ARG A 496 26.25 -7.53 -9.26
C ARG A 496 27.08 -6.98 -8.09
N PHE A 497 27.73 -5.84 -8.25
CA PHE A 497 28.56 -5.21 -7.20
C PHE A 497 27.91 -3.94 -6.64
N THR A 498 27.37 -3.10 -7.52
CA THR A 498 26.81 -1.78 -7.12
C THR A 498 25.43 -1.91 -6.47
N ARG A 499 24.55 -2.83 -6.94
CA ARG A 499 23.23 -3.02 -6.36
C ARG A 499 23.30 -3.50 -4.91
N PRO A 500 24.01 -4.58 -4.57
CA PRO A 500 24.10 -5.00 -3.17
C PRO A 500 24.73 -3.94 -2.25
N ARG A 501 25.72 -3.19 -2.75
CA ARG A 501 26.39 -2.13 -1.97
C ARG A 501 25.44 -0.95 -1.69
N ALA A 502 24.65 -0.55 -2.68
CA ALA A 502 23.68 0.53 -2.51
C ALA A 502 22.59 0.14 -1.51
N ILE A 503 22.08 -1.10 -1.62
CA ILE A 503 21.08 -1.65 -0.70
C ILE A 503 21.64 -1.74 0.72
N ALA A 504 22.85 -2.30 0.90
CA ALA A 504 23.49 -2.41 2.22
C ALA A 504 23.67 -1.03 2.87
N GLY A 505 24.09 -0.02 2.07
CA GLY A 505 24.19 1.36 2.54
C GLY A 505 22.84 1.93 2.98
N LEU A 506 21.76 1.64 2.24
CA LEU A 506 20.43 2.09 2.62
C LEU A 506 19.95 1.41 3.92
N VAL A 507 20.20 0.11 4.08
CA VAL A 507 19.87 -0.65 5.30
C VAL A 507 20.58 -0.04 6.52
N GLU A 508 21.89 0.25 6.37
CA GLU A 508 22.70 0.87 7.44
C GLU A 508 22.14 2.24 7.83
N ILE A 509 21.80 3.07 6.85
CA ILE A 509 21.24 4.41 7.07
C ILE A 509 19.85 4.31 7.73
N PHE A 510 19.00 3.42 7.26
CA PHE A 510 17.66 3.22 7.82
C PHE A 510 17.75 2.75 9.28
N SER A 511 18.64 1.79 9.57
CA SER A 511 18.83 1.27 10.94
C SER A 511 19.31 2.35 11.90
N ALA A 512 20.17 3.25 11.43
CA ALA A 512 20.71 4.34 12.26
C ALA A 512 19.72 5.53 12.40
N HIS A 513 18.96 5.80 11.36
CA HIS A 513 18.14 7.01 11.22
C HIS A 513 16.78 6.72 10.58
N PRO A 514 15.92 5.91 11.19
CA PRO A 514 14.58 5.63 10.60
C PRO A 514 13.74 6.91 10.45
N ASP A 515 13.94 7.90 11.32
CA ASP A 515 13.25 9.20 11.31
C ASP A 515 13.56 10.06 10.06
N TRP A 516 14.57 9.69 9.26
CA TRP A 516 14.87 10.39 8.00
C TRP A 516 13.88 10.06 6.89
N PHE A 517 13.15 8.94 6.98
CA PHE A 517 12.25 8.43 5.96
C PHE A 517 10.80 8.79 6.28
N SER A 518 10.11 9.45 5.36
CA SER A 518 8.76 9.96 5.56
C SER A 518 7.71 9.34 4.64
N ASP A 519 8.14 8.70 3.55
CA ASP A 519 7.24 8.16 2.53
C ASP A 519 6.71 6.78 2.95
N ARG A 520 5.39 6.72 3.25
CA ARG A 520 4.72 5.48 3.63
C ARG A 520 4.72 4.41 2.54
N GLU A 521 4.78 4.81 1.25
CA GLU A 521 4.88 3.84 0.15
C GLU A 521 6.27 3.20 0.11
N LEU A 522 7.33 4.01 0.24
CA LEU A 522 8.71 3.50 0.37
C LEU A 522 8.82 2.54 1.56
N LEU A 523 8.28 2.93 2.72
CA LEU A 523 8.29 2.08 3.93
C LEU A 523 7.48 0.78 3.69
N GLY A 524 6.42 0.85 2.89
CA GLY A 524 5.65 -0.32 2.46
C GLY A 524 6.47 -1.27 1.58
N GLU A 525 7.23 -0.73 0.61
CA GLU A 525 8.14 -1.54 -0.21
C GLU A 525 9.26 -2.19 0.63
N MET A 526 9.79 -1.48 1.62
CA MET A 526 10.81 -2.02 2.54
C MET A 526 10.29 -3.28 3.28
N LEU A 527 9.00 -3.35 3.63
CA LEU A 527 8.40 -4.52 4.29
C LEU A 527 8.29 -5.74 3.36
N SER A 528 8.17 -5.51 2.05
CA SER A 528 8.09 -6.57 1.04
C SER A 528 9.44 -6.88 0.38
N PHE A 529 10.52 -6.25 0.84
CA PHE A 529 11.86 -6.40 0.29
C PHE A 529 12.63 -7.43 1.13
N CYS A 530 12.81 -8.63 0.58
CA CYS A 530 13.29 -9.80 1.31
C CYS A 530 14.46 -10.48 0.58
N TYR A 531 15.20 -11.32 1.28
CA TYR A 531 16.19 -12.18 0.64
C TYR A 531 15.49 -13.37 -0.02
N ASN A 532 15.76 -13.60 -1.30
CA ASN A 532 15.26 -14.75 -2.04
C ASN A 532 16.05 -16.03 -1.70
N GLU A 533 15.74 -17.15 -2.35
CA GLU A 533 16.41 -18.45 -2.13
C GLU A 533 17.92 -18.41 -2.41
N ASP A 534 18.35 -17.51 -3.29
CA ASP A 534 19.77 -17.28 -3.61
C ASP A 534 20.46 -16.28 -2.65
N HIS A 535 19.78 -15.87 -1.58
CA HIS A 535 20.22 -14.82 -0.64
C HIS A 535 20.45 -13.45 -1.32
N ARG A 536 19.69 -13.14 -2.36
CA ARG A 536 19.71 -11.82 -3.02
C ARG A 536 18.53 -10.99 -2.57
N PRO A 537 18.74 -9.70 -2.26
CA PRO A 537 17.64 -8.82 -1.87
C PRO A 537 16.78 -8.45 -3.09
N GLU A 538 15.49 -8.72 -3.02
CA GLU A 538 14.51 -8.39 -4.07
C GLU A 538 13.11 -8.23 -3.49
N ALA A 539 12.20 -7.60 -4.25
CA ALA A 539 10.80 -7.53 -3.87
C ALA A 539 10.15 -8.91 -3.94
N LEU A 540 9.22 -9.19 -3.06
CA LEU A 540 8.39 -10.41 -3.12
C LEU A 540 7.62 -10.45 -4.44
N ALA A 541 7.28 -11.66 -4.90
CA ALA A 541 6.54 -11.86 -6.16
C ALA A 541 5.28 -10.98 -6.19
N GLY A 542 5.11 -10.23 -7.27
CA GLY A 542 4.00 -9.29 -7.43
C GLY A 542 4.14 -7.97 -6.68
N LYS A 543 5.30 -7.71 -6.08
CA LYS A 543 5.61 -6.44 -5.40
C LYS A 543 6.73 -5.71 -6.13
N HIS A 544 6.91 -4.44 -5.80
CA HIS A 544 7.88 -3.54 -6.42
C HIS A 544 8.97 -3.15 -5.43
N ASP A 545 10.16 -2.82 -5.96
CA ASP A 545 11.27 -2.25 -5.18
C ASP A 545 11.78 -0.94 -5.78
N ASP A 546 10.98 -0.30 -6.64
CA ASP A 546 11.35 0.90 -7.38
C ASP A 546 11.70 2.07 -6.46
N LEU A 547 10.88 2.32 -5.40
CA LEU A 547 11.15 3.37 -4.42
C LEU A 547 12.36 3.01 -3.53
N VAL A 548 12.51 1.73 -3.17
CA VAL A 548 13.68 1.25 -2.42
C VAL A 548 14.94 1.48 -3.25
N MET A 549 14.91 1.15 -4.55
CA MET A 549 16.06 1.35 -5.44
C MET A 549 16.36 2.83 -5.67
N ALA A 550 15.33 3.68 -5.88
CA ALA A 550 15.52 5.13 -5.99
C ALA A 550 16.18 5.72 -4.74
N ALA A 551 15.75 5.28 -3.54
CA ALA A 551 16.35 5.71 -2.28
C ALA A 551 17.79 5.19 -2.15
N ALA A 552 18.04 3.91 -2.46
CA ALA A 552 19.38 3.32 -2.41
C ALA A 552 20.36 4.06 -3.32
N ILE A 553 19.93 4.39 -4.55
CA ILE A 553 20.73 5.17 -5.50
C ILE A 553 20.98 6.58 -4.95
N CYS A 554 19.93 7.23 -4.41
CA CYS A 554 20.04 8.58 -3.85
C CYS A 554 21.14 8.66 -2.79
N TYR A 555 21.12 7.75 -1.81
CA TYR A 555 22.14 7.71 -0.77
C TYR A 555 23.50 7.26 -1.28
N ALA A 556 23.56 6.39 -2.29
CA ALA A 556 24.83 5.94 -2.87
C ALA A 556 25.57 7.07 -3.60
N VAL A 557 24.86 7.96 -4.29
CA VAL A 557 25.49 9.02 -5.11
C VAL A 557 25.76 10.32 -4.33
N ARG A 558 25.23 10.47 -3.11
CA ARG A 558 25.27 11.73 -2.34
C ARG A 558 26.68 12.28 -2.09
N HIS A 559 27.69 11.44 -2.12
CA HIS A 559 29.10 11.83 -1.91
C HIS A 559 29.63 12.79 -3.00
N GLN A 560 28.99 12.85 -4.19
CA GLN A 560 29.36 13.80 -5.24
C GLN A 560 28.70 15.19 -5.07
N GLN A 561 27.82 15.35 -4.07
CA GLN A 561 27.26 16.64 -3.68
C GLN A 561 27.91 17.11 -2.38
N ARG A 562 28.06 18.41 -2.19
CA ARG A 562 28.56 18.95 -0.92
C ARG A 562 27.59 18.59 0.23
N MET A 563 28.16 18.45 1.42
CA MET A 563 27.41 18.05 2.62
C MET A 563 27.27 19.19 3.65
N THR A 564 27.64 20.43 3.26
CA THR A 564 27.61 21.62 4.13
C THR A 564 26.74 22.70 3.51
N ASP A 565 26.25 23.62 4.34
CA ASP A 565 25.49 24.80 3.90
C ASP A 565 26.34 25.92 3.30
N GLU A 566 27.66 25.81 3.35
CA GLU A 566 28.56 26.81 2.74
C GLU A 566 28.29 26.90 1.24
N PRO A 567 28.08 28.11 0.68
CA PRO A 567 27.86 28.24 -0.74
C PRO A 567 29.06 27.72 -1.51
N ALA A 568 28.80 26.95 -2.55
CA ALA A 568 29.86 26.53 -3.45
C ALA A 568 30.58 27.78 -3.98
N PRO A 569 31.92 27.80 -4.03
CA PRO A 569 32.61 28.92 -4.65
C PRO A 569 32.08 29.07 -6.05
N GLU A 570 31.68 30.29 -6.39
CA GLU A 570 31.16 30.61 -7.74
C GLU A 570 32.10 30.03 -8.79
N PRO A 571 31.60 29.25 -9.75
CA PRO A 571 32.47 28.80 -10.82
C PRO A 571 33.05 30.05 -11.48
N LYS A 572 34.37 30.18 -11.45
CA LYS A 572 35.03 31.27 -12.18
C LYS A 572 34.54 31.19 -13.61
N ARG A 573 33.72 32.16 -13.99
CA ARG A 573 33.29 32.33 -15.39
C ARG A 573 34.56 32.53 -16.19
N GLU A 574 35.06 31.47 -16.79
CA GLU A 574 36.13 31.54 -17.74
C GLU A 574 35.58 32.41 -18.89
N LYS A 575 36.07 33.60 -18.99
CA LYS A 575 35.61 34.52 -20.04
C LYS A 575 35.80 33.80 -21.37
N LEU A 576 34.82 33.90 -22.23
CA LEU A 576 34.86 33.32 -23.58
C LEU A 576 36.18 33.69 -24.30
N ILE A 577 36.70 34.89 -23.99
CA ILE A 577 38.00 35.42 -24.47
C ILE A 577 39.16 34.51 -24.05
N ASP A 578 39.22 34.08 -22.78
CA ASP A 578 40.30 33.21 -22.29
C ASP A 578 40.28 31.83 -22.97
N LYS A 579 39.07 31.33 -23.26
CA LYS A 579 38.87 30.06 -23.96
C LYS A 579 39.31 30.17 -25.44
N LEU A 580 39.01 31.29 -26.08
CA LEU A 580 39.41 31.56 -27.46
C LEU A 580 40.93 31.75 -27.56
N GLU A 581 41.55 32.46 -26.62
CA GLU A 581 43.00 32.65 -26.58
C GLU A 581 43.72 31.32 -26.37
N ARG A 582 43.22 30.42 -25.50
CA ARG A 582 43.79 29.08 -25.33
C ARG A 582 43.65 28.24 -26.62
N GLN A 583 42.53 28.36 -27.33
CA GLN A 583 42.35 27.69 -28.62
C GLN A 583 43.29 28.27 -29.70
N GLN A 584 43.52 29.56 -29.75
CA GLN A 584 44.45 30.19 -30.69
C GLN A 584 45.92 29.82 -30.38
N LYS A 585 46.29 29.78 -29.10
CA LYS A 585 47.63 29.31 -28.69
C LYS A 585 47.87 27.84 -29.07
N ARG A 586 46.88 26.99 -28.94
CA ARG A 586 46.97 25.57 -29.35
C ARG A 586 47.07 25.41 -30.87
N ARG A 587 46.50 26.33 -31.66
CA ARG A 587 46.61 26.31 -33.14
C ARG A 587 47.93 26.86 -33.65
N ARG A 588 48.67 27.66 -32.85
CA ARG A 588 49.99 28.20 -33.21
C ARG A 588 51.13 27.23 -32.88
N HIS A 589 50.89 26.15 -32.11
CA HIS A 589 51.88 25.14 -31.74
C HIS A 589 51.63 23.81 -32.44
N ARG A 590 50.74 23.76 -33.42
CA ARG A 590 50.59 22.71 -34.41
C ARG A 590 51.00 23.26 -35.78
#